data_308aca8d21f55d241f5a2f8d3ec1d249
#
_entry.id   308aca8d21f55d241f5a2f8d3ec1d249
#
_cell.length_a   1.000
_cell.length_b   1.000
_cell.length_c   1.000
_cell.angle_alpha   90.00
_cell.angle_beta   90.00
_cell.angle_gamma   90.00
#
_symmetry.space_group_name_H-M   'P 1'
#
loop_
_entity.id
_entity.type
_entity.pdbx_description
1 polymer ?
#
loop_
_entity_poly.entity_id
_entity_poly.type
_entity_poly.pdbx_seq_one_letter_code
_entity_poly.pdbx_strand_id
1 'polypeptide(L)'
;MKTKILFVLCLLTGLMFINAGLDKFLHYMPVPKDMPEKMIKAFTAFNEIGWLLPLVGAMELLGGLLLIFPKTRALGAIIIVPLLAGILLTNIYIAPSGLPIVFALIAIIAWVIIENREKYLPMIRK
;
A
#
# COMPACT_ATOMS: atom_id res chain seq x y z
N MET A 1 -3.81 -5.91 24.51
CA MET A 1 -4.84 -5.68 23.48
C MET A 1 -4.36 -4.90 22.28
N LYS A 2 -3.64 -3.79 22.48
CA LYS A 2 -3.08 -3.02 21.35
C LYS A 2 -2.27 -3.89 20.40
N THR A 3 -1.41 -4.76 20.94
CA THR A 3 -0.54 -5.61 20.14
C THR A 3 -1.33 -6.57 19.25
N LYS A 4 -2.40 -7.15 19.80
CA LYS A 4 -3.25 -8.07 19.04
C LYS A 4 -4.02 -7.36 17.95
N ILE A 5 -4.56 -6.18 18.25
CA ILE A 5 -5.31 -5.36 17.27
C ILE A 5 -4.36 -4.95 16.15
N LEU A 6 -3.18 -4.47 16.50
CA LEU A 6 -2.19 -4.07 15.50
C LEU A 6 -1.78 -5.26 14.64
N PHE A 7 -1.57 -6.43 15.24
CA PHE A 7 -1.23 -7.64 14.49
C PHE A 7 -2.30 -7.98 13.45
N VAL A 8 -3.58 -7.94 13.87
CA VAL A 8 -4.70 -8.25 12.95
C VAL A 8 -4.76 -7.22 11.83
N LEU A 9 -4.64 -5.94 12.15
CA LEU A 9 -4.67 -4.87 11.15
C LEU A 9 -3.50 -5.02 10.16
N CYS A 10 -2.32 -5.32 10.64
CA CYS A 10 -1.15 -5.52 9.79
C CYS A 10 -1.30 -6.76 8.92
N LEU A 11 -1.87 -7.83 9.46
CA LEU A 11 -2.12 -9.05 8.70
C LEU A 11 -3.09 -8.77 7.56
N LEU A 12 -4.21 -8.12 7.86
CA LEU A 12 -5.21 -7.80 6.85
C LEU A 12 -4.67 -6.84 5.80
N THR A 13 -3.96 -5.80 6.24
CA THR A 13 -3.36 -4.81 5.33
C THR A 13 -2.30 -5.46 4.45
N GLY A 14 -1.44 -6.29 5.06
CA GLY A 14 -0.40 -7.00 4.32
C GLY A 14 -0.97 -7.93 3.27
N LEU A 15 -2.01 -8.70 3.65
CA LEU A 15 -2.68 -9.59 2.69
C LEU A 15 -3.31 -8.81 1.55
N MET A 16 -3.89 -7.65 1.85
CA MET A 16 -4.48 -6.77 0.83
C MET A 16 -3.41 -6.31 -0.16
N PHE A 17 -2.26 -5.86 0.32
CA PHE A 17 -1.17 -5.42 -0.55
C PHE A 17 -0.57 -6.57 -1.34
N ILE A 18 -0.44 -7.75 -0.74
CA ILE A 18 0.03 -8.95 -1.44
C ILE A 18 -0.92 -9.28 -2.59
N ASN A 19 -2.22 -9.27 -2.32
CA ASN A 19 -3.24 -9.52 -3.33
C ASN A 19 -3.17 -8.50 -4.47
N ALA A 20 -3.06 -7.22 -4.13
CA ALA A 20 -2.97 -6.14 -5.13
C ALA A 20 -1.70 -6.29 -5.96
N GLY A 21 -0.57 -6.63 -5.32
CA GLY A 21 0.69 -6.84 -6.03
C GLY A 21 0.63 -8.03 -6.97
N LEU A 22 0.07 -9.15 -6.51
CA LEU A 22 -0.10 -10.35 -7.34
C LEU A 22 -0.99 -10.05 -8.54
N ASP A 23 -2.06 -9.29 -8.33
CA ASP A 23 -2.96 -8.94 -9.43
C ASP A 23 -2.25 -8.17 -10.53
N LYS A 24 -1.30 -7.31 -10.17
CA LYS A 24 -0.54 -6.54 -11.15
C LYS A 24 0.32 -7.43 -12.06
N PHE A 25 0.68 -8.62 -11.59
CA PHE A 25 1.44 -9.58 -12.38
C PHE A 25 0.53 -10.61 -13.06
N LEU A 26 -0.50 -11.09 -12.35
CA LEU A 26 -1.36 -12.18 -12.82
C LEU A 26 -2.66 -11.73 -13.48
N HIS A 27 -3.10 -10.50 -13.22
CA HIS A 27 -4.31 -9.90 -13.78
C HIS A 27 -5.56 -10.76 -13.58
N TYR A 28 -5.75 -11.26 -12.35
CA TYR A 28 -6.90 -12.13 -12.05
C TYR A 28 -8.11 -11.40 -11.48
N MET A 29 -7.94 -10.16 -11.03
CA MET A 29 -9.08 -9.40 -10.51
C MET A 29 -9.86 -8.75 -11.65
N PRO A 30 -11.21 -8.87 -11.63
CA PRO A 30 -12.01 -8.27 -12.70
C PRO A 30 -11.95 -6.74 -12.67
N VAL A 31 -11.90 -6.15 -13.87
CA VAL A 31 -11.96 -4.71 -14.02
C VAL A 31 -13.44 -4.29 -13.99
N PRO A 32 -13.82 -3.30 -13.16
CA PRO A 32 -15.19 -2.81 -13.13
C PRO A 32 -15.63 -2.29 -14.50
N LYS A 33 -16.85 -2.67 -14.93
CA LYS A 33 -17.36 -2.26 -16.24
C LYS A 33 -17.74 -0.78 -16.28
N ASP A 34 -18.15 -0.23 -15.13
CA ASP A 34 -18.62 1.15 -15.01
C ASP A 34 -17.53 2.10 -14.52
N MET A 35 -16.29 1.82 -14.90
CA MET A 35 -15.18 2.66 -14.51
C MET A 35 -15.27 4.04 -15.17
N PRO A 36 -15.14 5.15 -14.40
CA PRO A 36 -15.12 6.50 -14.97
C PRO A 36 -14.02 6.64 -16.03
N GLU A 37 -14.31 7.42 -17.08
CA GLU A 37 -13.36 7.64 -18.15
C GLU A 37 -12.02 8.15 -17.65
N LYS A 38 -12.04 9.02 -16.64
CA LYS A 38 -10.84 9.57 -16.03
C LYS A 38 -9.94 8.47 -15.46
N MET A 39 -10.54 7.46 -14.82
CA MET A 39 -9.80 6.31 -14.28
C MET A 39 -9.24 5.44 -15.39
N ILE A 40 -10.02 5.23 -16.45
CA ILE A 40 -9.58 4.41 -17.60
C ILE A 40 -8.33 5.06 -18.24
N LYS A 41 -8.36 6.39 -18.41
CA LYS A 41 -7.21 7.12 -18.95
C LYS A 41 -5.98 7.00 -18.07
N ALA A 42 -6.17 7.10 -16.74
CA ALA A 42 -5.07 6.99 -15.80
C ALA A 42 -4.44 5.60 -15.83
N PHE A 43 -5.26 4.54 -15.79
CA PHE A 43 -4.75 3.17 -15.85
C PHE A 43 -4.07 2.86 -17.18
N THR A 44 -4.60 3.40 -18.29
CA THR A 44 -3.96 3.26 -19.60
C THR A 44 -2.58 3.88 -19.59
N ALA A 45 -2.47 5.10 -19.02
CA ALA A 45 -1.18 5.80 -18.91
C ALA A 45 -0.20 5.00 -18.04
N PHE A 46 -0.68 4.44 -16.93
CA PHE A 46 0.17 3.62 -16.06
C PHE A 46 0.69 2.38 -16.80
N ASN A 47 -0.15 1.76 -17.62
CA ASN A 47 0.26 0.60 -18.42
C ASN A 47 1.28 0.97 -19.50
N GLU A 48 1.14 2.16 -20.09
CA GLU A 48 2.07 2.64 -21.11
C GLU A 48 3.48 2.89 -20.57
N ILE A 49 3.58 3.18 -19.26
CA ILE A 49 4.87 3.26 -18.57
C ILE A 49 5.28 1.84 -18.19
N GLY A 50 5.73 1.04 -19.12
CA GLY A 50 5.91 -0.40 -18.99
C GLY A 50 6.54 -0.94 -17.70
N TRP A 51 7.33 -0.13 -16.98
CA TRP A 51 7.99 -0.55 -15.74
C TRP A 51 7.23 -0.16 -14.47
N LEU A 52 6.25 0.76 -14.57
CA LEU A 52 5.61 1.34 -13.38
C LEU A 52 4.78 0.33 -12.60
N LEU A 53 3.82 -0.33 -13.25
CA LEU A 53 2.94 -1.28 -12.54
C LEU A 53 3.68 -2.50 -12.01
N PRO A 54 4.61 -3.12 -12.74
CA PRO A 54 5.42 -4.19 -12.17
C PRO A 54 6.24 -3.75 -10.97
N LEU A 55 6.82 -2.55 -11.00
CA LEU A 55 7.58 -2.03 -9.86
C LEU A 55 6.67 -1.82 -8.65
N VAL A 56 5.53 -1.18 -8.85
CA VAL A 56 4.56 -0.95 -7.77
C VAL A 56 4.08 -2.29 -7.22
N GLY A 57 3.77 -3.26 -8.10
CA GLY A 57 3.36 -4.60 -7.69
C GLY A 57 4.40 -5.30 -6.84
N ALA A 58 5.67 -5.22 -7.25
CA ALA A 58 6.76 -5.81 -6.48
C ALA A 58 6.89 -5.17 -5.11
N MET A 59 6.79 -3.83 -5.04
CA MET A 59 6.84 -3.11 -3.76
C MET A 59 5.66 -3.47 -2.87
N GLU A 60 4.46 -3.63 -3.44
CA GLU A 60 3.28 -4.03 -2.68
C GLU A 60 3.44 -5.45 -2.11
N LEU A 61 3.95 -6.39 -2.91
CA LEU A 61 4.21 -7.75 -2.45
C LEU A 61 5.22 -7.76 -1.32
N LEU A 62 6.34 -7.09 -1.52
CA LEU A 62 7.42 -7.06 -0.53
C LEU A 62 6.98 -6.34 0.73
N GLY A 63 6.42 -5.14 0.58
CA GLY A 63 5.96 -4.35 1.71
C GLY A 63 4.87 -5.07 2.51
N GLY A 64 3.90 -5.67 1.80
CA GLY A 64 2.82 -6.41 2.45
C GLY A 64 3.33 -7.62 3.22
N LEU A 65 4.24 -8.37 2.62
CA LEU A 65 4.81 -9.54 3.26
C LEU A 65 5.61 -9.15 4.53
N LEU A 66 6.44 -8.12 4.42
CA LEU A 66 7.24 -7.64 5.56
C LEU A 66 6.35 -7.07 6.67
N LEU A 67 5.22 -6.46 6.29
CA LEU A 67 4.29 -5.88 7.27
C LEU A 67 3.64 -6.94 8.17
N ILE A 68 3.39 -8.13 7.63
CA ILE A 68 2.73 -9.21 8.37
C ILE A 68 3.57 -9.67 9.55
N PHE A 69 4.90 -9.78 9.38
CA PHE A 69 5.78 -10.31 10.42
C PHE A 69 6.27 -9.19 11.33
N PRO A 70 6.10 -9.33 12.66
CA PRO A 70 6.52 -8.27 13.60
C PRO A 70 7.98 -7.85 13.48
N LYS A 71 8.87 -8.78 13.16
CA LYS A 71 10.31 -8.48 13.06
C LYS A 71 10.64 -7.56 11.89
N THR A 72 9.91 -7.67 10.79
CA THR A 72 10.17 -6.89 9.57
C THR A 72 9.12 -5.83 9.32
N ARG A 73 8.16 -5.68 10.22
CA ARG A 73 7.04 -4.74 10.07
C ARG A 73 7.48 -3.31 9.85
N ALA A 74 8.50 -2.87 10.58
CA ALA A 74 9.03 -1.51 10.45
C ALA A 74 9.53 -1.24 9.02
N LEU A 75 10.25 -2.19 8.45
CA LEU A 75 10.75 -2.07 7.08
C LEU A 75 9.61 -2.10 6.07
N GLY A 76 8.63 -2.98 6.29
CA GLY A 76 7.44 -3.04 5.44
C GLY A 76 6.69 -1.72 5.39
N ALA A 77 6.51 -1.08 6.55
CA ALA A 77 5.84 0.21 6.62
C ALA A 77 6.58 1.28 5.83
N ILE A 78 7.91 1.32 5.90
CA ILE A 78 8.71 2.29 5.15
C ILE A 78 8.54 2.09 3.64
N ILE A 79 8.51 0.83 3.19
CA ILE A 79 8.32 0.52 1.77
C ILE A 79 6.93 0.95 1.31
N ILE A 80 5.93 0.80 2.16
CA ILE A 80 4.53 1.14 1.83
C ILE A 80 4.27 2.64 1.84
N VAL A 81 5.01 3.44 2.62
CA VAL A 81 4.79 4.89 2.70
C VAL A 81 4.79 5.58 1.33
N PRO A 82 5.78 5.39 0.45
CA PRO A 82 5.73 6.00 -0.89
C PRO A 82 4.54 5.51 -1.70
N LEU A 83 4.18 4.24 -1.57
CA LEU A 83 3.01 3.69 -2.25
C LEU A 83 1.73 4.37 -1.80
N LEU A 84 1.58 4.61 -0.49
CA LEU A 84 0.41 5.29 0.05
C LEU A 84 0.34 6.74 -0.42
N ALA A 85 1.48 7.42 -0.53
CA ALA A 85 1.50 8.78 -1.07
C ALA A 85 0.95 8.80 -2.50
N GLY A 86 1.40 7.86 -3.34
CA GLY A 86 0.90 7.72 -4.71
C GLY A 86 -0.58 7.37 -4.76
N ILE A 87 -1.01 6.44 -3.90
CA ILE A 87 -2.41 6.03 -3.82
C ILE A 87 -3.29 7.20 -3.38
N LEU A 88 -2.84 7.97 -2.39
CA LEU A 88 -3.57 9.14 -1.90
C LEU A 88 -3.75 10.16 -3.01
N LEU A 89 -2.67 10.52 -3.72
CA LEU A 89 -2.73 11.50 -4.80
C LEU A 89 -3.63 11.01 -5.93
N THR A 90 -3.55 9.73 -6.28
CA THR A 90 -4.41 9.15 -7.31
C THR A 90 -5.88 9.26 -6.93
N ASN A 91 -6.21 8.98 -5.66
CA ASN A 91 -7.59 9.07 -5.20
C ASN A 91 -8.09 10.52 -5.12
N ILE A 92 -7.22 11.46 -4.72
CA ILE A 92 -7.61 12.87 -4.66
C ILE A 92 -7.96 13.40 -6.06
N TYR A 93 -7.13 13.08 -7.06
CA TYR A 93 -7.27 13.66 -8.39
C TYR A 93 -8.19 12.87 -9.32
N ILE A 94 -8.31 11.56 -9.13
CA ILE A 94 -8.99 10.69 -10.08
C ILE A 94 -10.23 10.01 -9.49
N ALA A 95 -10.13 9.48 -8.27
CA ALA A 95 -11.17 8.64 -7.68
C ALA A 95 -11.44 8.99 -6.21
N PRO A 96 -12.07 10.16 -5.93
CA PRO A 96 -12.29 10.59 -4.53
C PRO A 96 -13.10 9.59 -3.68
N SER A 97 -13.89 8.73 -4.31
CA SER A 97 -14.67 7.73 -3.59
C SER A 97 -13.81 6.72 -2.81
N GLY A 98 -12.53 6.57 -3.18
CA GLY A 98 -11.62 5.68 -2.47
C GLY A 98 -10.93 6.31 -1.27
N LEU A 99 -11.11 7.61 -1.03
CA LEU A 99 -10.41 8.31 0.05
C LEU A 99 -10.63 7.73 1.46
N PRO A 100 -11.84 7.31 1.86
CA PRO A 100 -12.02 6.72 3.19
C PRO A 100 -11.13 5.52 3.44
N ILE A 101 -10.97 4.65 2.45
CA ILE A 101 -10.11 3.47 2.55
C ILE A 101 -8.65 3.90 2.65
N VAL A 102 -8.23 4.88 1.84
CA VAL A 102 -6.86 5.39 1.84
C VAL A 102 -6.52 6.00 3.20
N PHE A 103 -7.42 6.79 3.77
CA PHE A 103 -7.19 7.37 5.09
C PHE A 103 -7.07 6.30 6.17
N ALA A 104 -7.87 5.22 6.07
CA ALA A 104 -7.77 4.09 6.99
C ALA A 104 -6.38 3.43 6.89
N LEU A 105 -5.90 3.22 5.67
CA LEU A 105 -4.57 2.65 5.45
C LEU A 105 -3.46 3.55 5.99
N ILE A 106 -3.58 4.86 5.78
CA ILE A 106 -2.62 5.83 6.30
C ILE A 106 -2.60 5.76 7.83
N ALA A 107 -3.77 5.69 8.46
CA ALA A 107 -3.86 5.59 9.91
C ALA A 107 -3.17 4.32 10.43
N ILE A 108 -3.39 3.19 9.77
CA ILE A 108 -2.77 1.91 10.15
C ILE A 108 -1.25 2.00 10.04
N ILE A 109 -0.74 2.51 8.91
CA ILE A 109 0.70 2.62 8.69
C ILE A 109 1.33 3.63 9.65
N ALA A 110 0.65 4.75 9.92
CA ALA A 110 1.12 5.72 10.90
C ALA A 110 1.24 5.08 12.27
N TRP A 111 0.26 4.26 12.67
CA TRP A 111 0.31 3.53 13.94
C TRP A 111 1.50 2.58 13.97
N VAL A 112 1.74 1.84 12.89
CA VAL A 112 2.89 0.93 12.80
C VAL A 112 4.20 1.71 12.98
N ILE A 113 4.33 2.85 12.31
CA ILE A 113 5.53 3.68 12.39
C ILE A 113 5.73 4.19 13.82
N ILE A 114 4.67 4.68 14.46
CA ILE A 114 4.75 5.19 15.84
C ILE A 114 5.15 4.08 16.80
N GLU A 115 4.56 2.89 16.68
CA GLU A 115 4.88 1.76 17.55
C GLU A 115 6.31 1.25 17.35
N ASN A 116 6.88 1.45 16.17
CA ASN A 116 8.22 1.00 15.84
C ASN A 116 9.23 2.15 15.71
N ARG A 117 8.89 3.32 16.25
CA ARG A 117 9.71 4.53 16.10
C ARG A 117 11.18 4.35 16.52
N GLU A 118 11.42 3.51 17.51
CA GLU A 118 12.77 3.26 17.99
C GLU A 118 13.65 2.55 16.96
N LYS A 119 13.02 1.83 16.00
CA LYS A 119 13.76 1.17 14.92
C LYS A 119 14.19 2.16 13.85
N TYR A 120 13.47 3.28 13.73
CA TYR A 120 13.76 4.29 12.71
C TYR A 120 14.73 5.37 13.23
N LEU A 121 14.67 5.67 14.53
CA LEU A 121 15.48 6.73 15.11
C LEU A 121 16.99 6.55 14.88
N PRO A 122 17.55 5.33 15.01
CA PRO A 122 18.97 5.14 14.71
C PRO A 122 19.38 5.49 13.28
N MET A 123 18.41 5.50 12.36
CA MET A 123 18.69 5.83 10.95
C MET A 123 19.00 7.31 10.76
N ILE A 124 18.49 8.17 11.63
CA ILE A 124 18.67 9.63 11.54
C ILE A 124 19.51 10.20 12.68
N ARG A 125 19.85 9.39 13.66
CA ARG A 125 20.74 9.75 14.76
C ARG A 125 22.16 9.29 14.46
N LYS A 126 23.11 10.13 14.79
CA LYS A 126 24.51 9.72 14.69
C LYS A 126 24.96 8.98 15.93
#